data_fd9fe489868f6c56ad53638b6db0dc69
#
_entry.id   fd9fe489868f6c56ad53638b6db0dc69
#
_cell.length_a   1.000
_cell.length_b   1.000
_cell.length_c   1.000
_cell.angle_alpha   90.00
_cell.angle_beta   90.00
_cell.angle_gamma   90.00
#
_symmetry.space_group_name_H-M   'P 1'
#
loop_
_entity.id
_entity.type
_entity.pdbx_description
1 polymer ?
#
loop_
_entity_poly.entity_id
_entity_poly.type
_entity_poly.pdbx_seq_one_letter_code
_entity_poly.pdbx_strand_id
1 'polypeptide(L)'
;MLAASGAVVAAGTTVAAAGPAVAAHADSTAPTPTQALRRLLYGNELFASGHGRHPHQSLEDVRRLAAGQHPFANILGCADSRVPPEVIFDQGLGDLFDNRVAGNVVDDLLLGSIEFGVEELGTPLIVVLGHERCGAITATINAIRTGAPVPGHIAAVVDALRPVVEPVLSQPGDPVENGVQANVRAQVRALVDRSHIIAERVHAGTLQVVGARYDLDTARVTLVR
;
A
#
# COMPACT_ATOMS: atom_id res chain seq x y z
N MET A 1 26.46 -62.65 -43.62
CA MET A 1 25.11 -62.73 -43.06
C MET A 1 25.15 -62.43 -41.55
N LEU A 2 24.89 -61.26 -41.12
CA LEU A 2 24.72 -60.92 -39.70
C LEU A 2 23.66 -59.82 -39.64
N ALA A 3 22.49 -60.12 -39.04
CA ALA A 3 21.39 -59.25 -38.82
C ALA A 3 21.66 -58.42 -37.53
N ALA A 4 21.61 -57.13 -37.65
CA ALA A 4 21.63 -56.21 -36.48
C ALA A 4 20.22 -55.76 -36.12
N SER A 5 19.74 -56.20 -34.95
CA SER A 5 18.50 -55.79 -34.37
C SER A 5 18.69 -54.45 -33.66
N GLY A 6 18.01 -53.39 -34.14
CA GLY A 6 17.97 -52.11 -33.48
C GLY A 6 16.87 -52.10 -32.42
N ALA A 7 17.24 -51.79 -31.18
CA ALA A 7 16.33 -51.55 -30.08
C ALA A 7 15.87 -50.08 -30.11
N VAL A 8 14.57 -49.84 -30.23
CA VAL A 8 13.95 -48.51 -30.09
C VAL A 8 13.71 -48.27 -28.60
N VAL A 9 14.42 -47.29 -28.04
CA VAL A 9 14.14 -46.79 -26.68
C VAL A 9 13.07 -45.72 -26.77
N ALA A 10 11.88 -46.02 -26.29
CA ALA A 10 10.81 -45.02 -26.11
C ALA A 10 11.09 -44.19 -24.86
N ALA A 11 11.42 -42.90 -25.04
CA ALA A 11 11.52 -41.95 -23.97
C ALA A 11 10.13 -41.55 -23.52
N GLY A 12 9.69 -42.08 -22.39
CA GLY A 12 8.45 -41.65 -21.72
C GLY A 12 8.65 -40.33 -21.05
N THR A 13 7.98 -39.30 -21.56
CA THR A 13 7.85 -38.00 -20.89
C THR A 13 6.85 -38.13 -19.75
N THR A 14 7.34 -38.18 -18.52
CA THR A 14 6.49 -38.03 -17.31
C THR A 14 6.07 -36.57 -17.18
N VAL A 15 4.80 -36.28 -17.48
CA VAL A 15 4.19 -35.03 -17.11
C VAL A 15 3.99 -35.05 -15.60
N ALA A 16 4.76 -34.24 -14.89
CA ALA A 16 4.53 -34.00 -13.45
C ALA A 16 3.18 -33.28 -13.31
N ALA A 17 2.19 -33.97 -12.74
CA ALA A 17 0.94 -33.34 -12.34
C ALA A 17 1.25 -32.31 -11.25
N ALA A 18 0.92 -31.05 -11.51
CA ALA A 18 0.90 -30.01 -10.48
C ALA A 18 -0.05 -30.50 -9.38
N GLY A 19 0.47 -30.70 -8.19
CA GLY A 19 -0.34 -31.01 -7.03
C GLY A 19 -1.35 -29.89 -6.76
N PRO A 20 -2.48 -30.19 -6.09
CA PRO A 20 -3.45 -29.16 -5.77
C PRO A 20 -2.78 -28.06 -4.97
N ALA A 21 -2.99 -26.81 -5.41
CA ALA A 21 -2.60 -25.64 -4.62
C ALA A 21 -3.17 -25.83 -3.21
N VAL A 22 -2.30 -25.84 -2.23
CA VAL A 22 -2.71 -25.89 -0.83
C VAL A 22 -3.46 -24.58 -0.59
N ALA A 23 -4.78 -24.65 -0.55
CA ALA A 23 -5.61 -23.56 -0.09
C ALA A 23 -5.08 -23.18 1.30
N ALA A 24 -4.49 -21.99 1.41
CA ALA A 24 -4.08 -21.44 2.69
C ALA A 24 -5.33 -21.46 3.57
N HIS A 25 -5.29 -22.26 4.63
CA HIS A 25 -6.33 -22.24 5.65
C HIS A 25 -6.34 -20.82 6.17
N ALA A 26 -7.44 -20.10 5.90
CA ALA A 26 -7.69 -18.81 6.53
C ALA A 26 -7.67 -19.08 8.04
N ASP A 27 -6.58 -18.67 8.69
CA ASP A 27 -6.44 -18.77 10.12
C ASP A 27 -7.57 -17.94 10.73
N SER A 28 -8.38 -18.54 11.60
CA SER A 28 -9.55 -17.91 12.23
C SER A 28 -9.18 -16.71 13.13
N THR A 29 -7.94 -16.26 13.03
CA THR A 29 -7.34 -15.16 13.81
C THR A 29 -7.12 -13.88 13.00
N ALA A 30 -7.40 -13.83 11.68
CA ALA A 30 -7.24 -12.61 10.90
C ALA A 30 -8.16 -11.50 11.47
N PRO A 31 -7.64 -10.27 11.68
CA PRO A 31 -8.45 -9.21 12.26
C PRO A 31 -9.54 -8.76 11.26
N THR A 32 -10.69 -8.34 11.78
CA THR A 32 -11.68 -7.65 10.98
C THR A 32 -11.13 -6.29 10.50
N PRO A 33 -11.68 -5.67 9.43
CA PRO A 33 -11.24 -4.35 8.95
C PRO A 33 -11.18 -3.30 10.07
N THR A 34 -12.20 -3.28 10.93
CA THR A 34 -12.27 -2.35 12.07
C THR A 34 -11.20 -2.64 13.12
N GLN A 35 -10.88 -3.91 13.37
CA GLN A 35 -9.82 -4.28 14.32
C GLN A 35 -8.45 -3.90 13.76
N ALA A 36 -8.20 -4.12 12.47
CA ALA A 36 -6.98 -3.70 11.78
C ALA A 36 -6.76 -2.18 11.88
N LEU A 37 -7.80 -1.39 11.59
CA LEU A 37 -7.73 0.07 11.72
C LEU A 37 -7.44 0.51 13.17
N ARG A 38 -8.13 -0.07 14.15
CA ARG A 38 -7.87 0.24 15.56
C ARG A 38 -6.44 -0.10 15.97
N ARG A 39 -5.89 -1.22 15.48
CA ARG A 39 -4.50 -1.62 15.74
C ARG A 39 -3.51 -0.56 15.22
N LEU A 40 -3.69 -0.09 13.98
CA LEU A 40 -2.86 0.98 13.41
C LEU A 40 -2.96 2.27 14.21
N LEU A 41 -4.17 2.75 14.49
CA LEU A 41 -4.36 4.01 15.22
C LEU A 41 -3.81 3.95 16.63
N TYR A 42 -3.94 2.81 17.32
CA TYR A 42 -3.35 2.60 18.64
C TYR A 42 -1.80 2.61 18.58
N GLY A 43 -1.21 1.94 17.58
CA GLY A 43 0.24 1.99 17.36
C GLY A 43 0.73 3.41 17.12
N ASN A 44 0.00 4.19 16.31
CA ASN A 44 0.35 5.60 16.12
C ASN A 44 0.24 6.42 17.42
N GLU A 45 -0.74 6.16 18.27
CA GLU A 45 -0.84 6.83 19.57
C GLU A 45 0.37 6.53 20.46
N LEU A 46 0.84 5.27 20.48
CA LEU A 46 2.06 4.90 21.20
C LEU A 46 3.29 5.60 20.63
N PHE A 47 3.46 5.61 19.31
CA PHE A 47 4.56 6.31 18.65
C PHE A 47 4.53 7.82 18.96
N ALA A 48 3.40 8.48 18.72
CA ALA A 48 3.26 9.93 18.91
C ALA A 48 3.41 10.37 20.37
N SER A 49 3.17 9.47 21.34
CA SER A 49 3.38 9.74 22.78
C SER A 49 4.78 9.36 23.29
N GLY A 50 5.65 8.83 22.43
CA GLY A 50 7.00 8.39 22.82
C GLY A 50 7.03 7.05 23.57
N HIS A 51 5.96 6.24 23.46
CA HIS A 51 5.84 4.93 24.12
C HIS A 51 5.82 3.78 23.10
N GLY A 52 6.47 3.95 21.95
CA GLY A 52 6.58 2.90 20.92
C GLY A 52 7.17 1.60 21.49
N ARG A 53 6.62 0.48 21.06
CA ARG A 53 7.00 -0.87 21.50
C ARG A 53 8.01 -1.55 20.59
N HIS A 54 8.09 -1.08 19.33
CA HIS A 54 8.97 -1.62 18.29
C HIS A 54 8.84 -3.14 18.08
N PRO A 55 7.61 -3.67 17.86
CA PRO A 55 7.37 -5.11 17.76
C PRO A 55 8.02 -5.70 16.50
N HIS A 56 8.21 -7.03 16.49
CA HIS A 56 8.61 -7.82 15.33
C HIS A 56 9.87 -7.30 14.59
N GLN A 57 10.92 -6.92 15.34
CA GLN A 57 12.17 -6.40 14.78
C GLN A 57 13.40 -7.29 15.11
N SER A 58 13.19 -8.46 15.69
CA SER A 58 14.26 -9.38 16.07
C SER A 58 14.70 -10.27 14.90
N LEU A 59 15.92 -10.83 14.99
CA LEU A 59 16.37 -11.87 14.04
C LEU A 59 15.53 -13.15 14.12
N GLU A 60 14.86 -13.40 15.24
CA GLU A 60 13.92 -14.50 15.36
C GLU A 60 12.66 -14.25 14.54
N ASP A 61 12.13 -13.01 14.54
CA ASP A 61 11.03 -12.62 13.67
C ASP A 61 11.40 -12.77 12.20
N VAL A 62 12.60 -12.35 11.78
CA VAL A 62 13.10 -12.55 10.40
C VAL A 62 13.07 -14.02 10.02
N ARG A 63 13.58 -14.92 10.88
CA ARG A 63 13.60 -16.38 10.60
C ARG A 63 12.19 -16.96 10.52
N ARG A 64 11.30 -16.57 11.40
CA ARG A 64 9.89 -16.98 11.41
C ARG A 64 9.18 -16.54 10.13
N LEU A 65 9.38 -15.30 9.70
CA LEU A 65 8.75 -14.70 8.51
C LEU A 65 9.34 -15.20 7.18
N ALA A 66 10.50 -15.86 7.20
CA ALA A 66 11.10 -16.46 5.98
C ALA A 66 10.18 -17.53 5.34
N ALA A 67 9.28 -18.14 6.09
CA ALA A 67 8.32 -19.13 5.60
C ALA A 67 7.06 -18.50 4.96
N GLY A 68 6.76 -17.22 5.20
CA GLY A 68 5.58 -16.53 4.69
C GLY A 68 5.27 -15.26 5.46
N GLN A 69 4.39 -14.43 4.91
CA GLN A 69 3.94 -13.17 5.49
C GLN A 69 2.42 -13.14 5.62
N HIS A 70 1.92 -12.48 6.64
CA HIS A 70 0.49 -12.30 6.91
C HIS A 70 0.22 -10.85 7.37
N PRO A 71 0.41 -9.86 6.47
CA PRO A 71 0.17 -8.46 6.81
C PRO A 71 -1.32 -8.25 7.11
N PHE A 72 -1.61 -7.42 8.12
CA PHE A 72 -3.00 -7.12 8.48
C PHE A 72 -3.51 -5.81 7.85
N ALA A 73 -2.65 -5.05 7.19
CA ALA A 73 -3.02 -3.82 6.49
C ALA A 73 -2.11 -3.57 5.29
N ASN A 74 -2.69 -2.96 4.27
CA ASN A 74 -2.05 -2.47 3.06
C ASN A 74 -1.94 -0.95 3.16
N ILE A 75 -0.75 -0.39 3.01
CA ILE A 75 -0.54 1.06 3.13
C ILE A 75 -0.13 1.63 1.76
N LEU A 76 -0.92 2.56 1.22
CA LEU A 76 -0.51 3.41 0.12
C LEU A 76 0.03 4.73 0.68
N GLY A 77 1.35 4.85 0.77
CA GLY A 77 2.03 5.99 1.36
C GLY A 77 2.93 6.77 0.42
N CYS A 78 3.34 7.96 0.84
CA CYS A 78 4.38 8.69 0.15
C CYS A 78 5.76 8.05 0.39
N ALA A 79 6.66 8.15 -0.62
CA ALA A 79 8.05 7.75 -0.49
C ALA A 79 8.90 8.70 0.40
N ASP A 80 8.29 9.72 0.99
CA ASP A 80 8.95 10.66 1.91
C ASP A 80 9.62 9.91 3.07
N SER A 81 10.91 10.15 3.29
CA SER A 81 11.72 9.43 4.28
C SER A 81 11.28 9.68 5.74
N ARG A 82 10.50 10.72 5.99
CA ARG A 82 9.96 11.06 7.31
C ARG A 82 8.70 10.28 7.67
N VAL A 83 8.15 9.48 6.74
CA VAL A 83 6.83 8.81 6.88
C VAL A 83 6.93 7.30 6.64
N PRO A 84 7.86 6.57 7.29
CA PRO A 84 7.90 5.10 7.20
C PRO A 84 6.72 4.50 7.96
N PRO A 85 5.80 3.76 7.31
CA PRO A 85 4.57 3.30 7.93
C PRO A 85 4.79 2.43 9.16
N GLU A 86 5.73 1.50 9.14
CA GLU A 86 5.99 0.62 10.28
C GLU A 86 6.39 1.42 11.52
N VAL A 87 7.18 2.49 11.35
CA VAL A 87 7.62 3.33 12.47
C VAL A 87 6.47 4.16 13.02
N ILE A 88 5.73 4.87 12.14
CA ILE A 88 4.67 5.78 12.59
C ILE A 88 3.45 5.07 13.16
N PHE A 89 3.25 3.79 12.80
CA PHE A 89 2.17 2.96 13.34
C PHE A 89 2.65 1.97 14.40
N ASP A 90 3.92 2.05 14.84
CA ASP A 90 4.53 1.14 15.83
C ASP A 90 4.26 -0.33 15.47
N GLN A 91 4.56 -0.69 14.22
CA GLN A 91 4.47 -2.04 13.68
C GLN A 91 5.86 -2.55 13.31
N GLY A 92 5.98 -3.79 12.88
CA GLY A 92 7.24 -4.39 12.51
C GLY A 92 7.17 -5.27 11.27
N LEU A 93 8.20 -6.08 11.09
CA LEU A 93 8.34 -6.96 9.93
C LEU A 93 7.12 -7.86 9.76
N GLY A 94 6.55 -7.88 8.55
CA GLY A 94 5.43 -8.73 8.19
C GLY A 94 4.05 -8.25 8.66
N ASP A 95 3.97 -7.12 9.39
CA ASP A 95 2.70 -6.56 9.84
C ASP A 95 1.97 -5.76 8.77
N LEU A 96 2.71 -5.04 7.91
CA LEU A 96 2.17 -4.18 6.87
C LEU A 96 2.62 -4.63 5.48
N PHE A 97 1.80 -4.38 4.48
CA PHE A 97 2.14 -4.50 3.07
C PHE A 97 2.22 -3.10 2.47
N ASP A 98 3.45 -2.59 2.32
CA ASP A 98 3.69 -1.20 1.98
C ASP A 98 3.81 -0.98 0.47
N ASN A 99 3.07 0.01 -0.02
CA ASN A 99 3.10 0.52 -1.38
C ASN A 99 3.43 2.01 -1.31
N ARG A 100 4.64 2.41 -1.73
CA ARG A 100 5.13 3.78 -1.54
C ARG A 100 5.64 4.40 -2.84
N VAL A 101 5.11 5.59 -3.15
CA VAL A 101 5.53 6.42 -4.27
C VAL A 101 5.41 7.90 -3.90
N ALA A 102 6.22 8.77 -4.49
CA ALA A 102 6.12 10.21 -4.27
C ALA A 102 4.69 10.71 -4.55
N GLY A 103 4.06 11.36 -3.55
CA GLY A 103 2.69 11.83 -3.65
C GLY A 103 1.61 10.76 -3.53
N ASN A 104 1.95 9.55 -3.12
CA ASN A 104 1.02 8.42 -2.88
C ASN A 104 -0.09 8.27 -3.92
N VAL A 105 0.24 8.42 -5.22
CA VAL A 105 -0.68 8.28 -6.36
C VAL A 105 -0.82 6.82 -6.79
N VAL A 106 -2.00 6.45 -7.29
CA VAL A 106 -2.27 5.09 -7.80
C VAL A 106 -2.07 5.06 -9.30
N ASP A 107 -1.04 4.34 -9.75
CA ASP A 107 -0.89 3.86 -11.12
C ASP A 107 -1.23 2.36 -11.24
N ASP A 108 -1.09 1.78 -12.42
CA ASP A 108 -1.46 0.38 -12.64
C ASP A 108 -0.55 -0.60 -11.89
N LEU A 109 0.74 -0.28 -11.70
CA LEU A 109 1.66 -1.15 -10.97
C LEU A 109 1.37 -1.13 -9.47
N LEU A 110 1.12 0.05 -8.90
CA LEU A 110 0.74 0.18 -7.50
C LEU A 110 -0.64 -0.41 -7.23
N LEU A 111 -1.59 -0.22 -8.15
CA LEU A 111 -2.91 -0.84 -8.03
C LEU A 111 -2.79 -2.37 -8.00
N GLY A 112 -2.05 -2.96 -8.95
CA GLY A 112 -1.81 -4.40 -8.97
C GLY A 112 -1.08 -4.92 -7.72
N SER A 113 -0.13 -4.15 -7.17
CA SER A 113 0.53 -4.49 -5.90
C SER A 113 -0.46 -4.46 -4.73
N ILE A 114 -1.34 -3.47 -4.67
CA ILE A 114 -2.37 -3.36 -3.62
C ILE A 114 -3.39 -4.50 -3.75
N GLU A 115 -3.83 -4.82 -4.97
CA GLU A 115 -4.69 -5.98 -5.25
C GLU A 115 -4.05 -7.29 -4.79
N PHE A 116 -2.75 -7.48 -5.04
CA PHE A 116 -2.00 -8.64 -4.54
C PHE A 116 -2.09 -8.76 -3.01
N GLY A 117 -1.89 -7.67 -2.28
CA GLY A 117 -2.04 -7.65 -0.82
C GLY A 117 -3.46 -8.02 -0.36
N VAL A 118 -4.49 -7.61 -1.10
CA VAL A 118 -5.89 -7.90 -0.80
C VAL A 118 -6.26 -9.34 -1.17
N GLU A 119 -5.89 -9.80 -2.37
CA GLU A 119 -6.35 -11.07 -2.92
C GLU A 119 -5.50 -12.25 -2.43
N GLU A 120 -4.17 -12.12 -2.51
CA GLU A 120 -3.25 -13.22 -2.20
C GLU A 120 -2.87 -13.29 -0.71
N LEU A 121 -2.80 -12.13 -0.03
CA LEU A 121 -2.41 -12.07 1.37
C LEU A 121 -3.60 -11.84 2.32
N GLY A 122 -4.80 -11.56 1.78
CA GLY A 122 -6.02 -11.42 2.56
C GLY A 122 -6.05 -10.20 3.47
N THR A 123 -5.34 -9.11 3.15
CA THR A 123 -5.33 -7.91 3.99
C THR A 123 -6.72 -7.27 4.07
N PRO A 124 -7.28 -7.10 5.28
CA PRO A 124 -8.64 -6.59 5.45
C PRO A 124 -8.76 -5.06 5.44
N LEU A 125 -7.64 -4.35 5.32
CA LEU A 125 -7.60 -2.89 5.41
C LEU A 125 -6.63 -2.30 4.39
N ILE A 126 -7.06 -1.25 3.68
CA ILE A 126 -6.19 -0.36 2.92
C ILE A 126 -6.24 1.03 3.56
N VAL A 127 -5.05 1.61 3.81
CA VAL A 127 -4.92 3.00 4.26
C VAL A 127 -4.19 3.82 3.22
N VAL A 128 -4.83 4.83 2.67
CA VAL A 128 -4.19 5.87 1.87
C VAL A 128 -3.64 6.93 2.82
N LEU A 129 -2.32 6.94 2.99
CA LEU A 129 -1.63 7.79 3.95
C LEU A 129 -0.98 8.99 3.26
N GLY A 130 -1.62 10.15 3.34
CA GLY A 130 -1.00 11.44 3.03
C GLY A 130 -0.22 11.98 4.23
N HIS A 131 0.55 13.02 4.00
CA HIS A 131 1.30 13.66 5.09
C HIS A 131 1.46 15.15 4.87
N GLU A 132 1.64 15.87 5.94
CA GLU A 132 1.87 17.30 5.97
C GLU A 132 3.12 17.69 5.18
N ARG A 133 3.10 18.88 4.58
CA ARG A 133 4.24 19.44 3.83
C ARG A 133 4.82 18.47 2.77
N CYS A 134 3.93 17.79 2.03
CA CYS A 134 4.32 16.83 1.00
C CYS A 134 5.04 17.52 -0.16
N GLY A 135 6.28 17.07 -0.42
CA GLY A 135 7.12 17.64 -1.49
C GLY A 135 6.53 17.48 -2.89
N ALA A 136 5.86 16.37 -3.18
CA ALA A 136 5.21 16.12 -4.47
C ALA A 136 4.02 17.08 -4.70
N ILE A 137 3.19 17.30 -3.68
CA ILE A 137 2.09 18.29 -3.74
C ILE A 137 2.66 19.70 -3.94
N THR A 138 3.72 20.06 -3.18
CA THR A 138 4.40 21.36 -3.31
C THR A 138 4.95 21.56 -4.73
N ALA A 139 5.62 20.56 -5.30
CA ALA A 139 6.14 20.60 -6.66
C ALA A 139 5.01 20.79 -7.69
N THR A 140 3.88 20.11 -7.51
CA THR A 140 2.70 20.23 -8.36
C THR A 140 2.12 21.64 -8.30
N ILE A 141 1.95 22.21 -7.10
CA ILE A 141 1.46 23.58 -6.92
C ILE A 141 2.39 24.59 -7.62
N ASN A 142 3.71 24.44 -7.45
CA ASN A 142 4.69 25.30 -8.08
C ASN A 142 4.61 25.21 -9.61
N ALA A 143 4.52 24.01 -10.17
CA ALA A 143 4.38 23.82 -11.61
C ALA A 143 3.08 24.43 -12.17
N ILE A 144 1.97 24.33 -11.43
CA ILE A 144 0.70 24.98 -11.83
C ILE A 144 0.83 26.50 -11.80
N ARG A 145 1.40 27.07 -10.73
CA ARG A 145 1.49 28.52 -10.55
C ARG A 145 2.47 29.21 -11.50
N THR A 146 3.57 28.55 -11.81
CA THR A 146 4.64 29.15 -12.64
C THR A 146 4.54 28.81 -14.11
N GLY A 147 3.86 27.70 -14.46
CA GLY A 147 3.89 27.14 -15.80
C GLY A 147 5.27 26.61 -16.22
N ALA A 148 6.23 26.53 -15.29
CA ALA A 148 7.59 26.10 -15.59
C ALA A 148 7.62 24.60 -15.92
N PRO A 149 8.50 24.17 -16.85
CA PRO A 149 8.66 22.77 -17.19
C PRO A 149 9.20 21.99 -16.00
N VAL A 150 8.65 20.80 -15.77
CA VAL A 150 9.09 19.89 -14.72
C VAL A 150 10.16 18.95 -15.29
N PRO A 151 11.34 18.79 -14.65
CA PRO A 151 12.43 18.01 -15.22
C PRO A 151 12.17 16.50 -15.17
N GLY A 152 12.54 15.81 -16.26
CA GLY A 152 12.58 14.35 -16.33
C GLY A 152 11.26 13.67 -15.95
N HIS A 153 11.35 12.53 -15.29
CA HIS A 153 10.19 11.74 -14.87
C HIS A 153 9.46 12.31 -13.63
N ILE A 154 9.97 13.38 -13.01
CA ILE A 154 9.21 14.10 -11.98
C ILE A 154 7.92 14.66 -12.58
N ALA A 155 7.93 14.96 -13.88
CA ALA A 155 6.75 15.40 -14.63
C ALA A 155 5.57 14.42 -14.48
N ALA A 156 5.81 13.11 -14.54
CA ALA A 156 4.75 12.10 -14.38
C ALA A 156 4.05 12.19 -13.01
N VAL A 157 4.80 12.47 -11.95
CA VAL A 157 4.23 12.65 -10.59
C VAL A 157 3.36 13.91 -10.56
N VAL A 158 3.87 15.01 -11.13
CA VAL A 158 3.15 16.29 -11.19
C VAL A 158 1.88 16.16 -12.04
N ASP A 159 1.95 15.50 -13.18
CA ASP A 159 0.81 15.30 -14.09
C ASP A 159 -0.28 14.43 -13.44
N ALA A 160 0.10 13.39 -12.68
CA ALA A 160 -0.84 12.56 -11.94
C ALA A 160 -1.54 13.33 -10.80
N LEU A 161 -0.84 14.26 -10.14
CA LEU A 161 -1.39 15.05 -9.04
C LEU A 161 -2.16 16.30 -9.50
N ARG A 162 -1.82 16.87 -10.66
CA ARG A 162 -2.42 18.11 -11.17
C ARG A 162 -3.95 18.12 -11.16
N PRO A 163 -4.66 17.11 -11.70
CA PRO A 163 -6.12 17.11 -11.76
C PRO A 163 -6.80 17.19 -10.39
N VAL A 164 -6.07 16.77 -9.35
CA VAL A 164 -6.56 16.72 -7.97
C VAL A 164 -6.20 17.99 -7.19
N VAL A 165 -5.00 18.53 -7.43
CA VAL A 165 -4.46 19.68 -6.69
C VAL A 165 -4.99 21.00 -7.23
N GLU A 166 -5.07 21.16 -8.57
CA GLU A 166 -5.46 22.41 -9.20
C GLU A 166 -6.85 22.93 -8.76
N PRO A 167 -7.90 22.09 -8.64
CA PRO A 167 -9.22 22.55 -8.21
C PRO A 167 -9.28 23.09 -6.76
N VAL A 168 -8.31 22.75 -5.92
CA VAL A 168 -8.30 23.14 -4.51
C VAL A 168 -7.36 24.30 -4.18
N LEU A 169 -6.62 24.81 -5.17
CA LEU A 169 -5.65 25.91 -4.97
C LEU A 169 -6.27 27.22 -4.54
N SER A 170 -7.53 27.47 -4.88
CA SER A 170 -8.27 28.69 -4.51
C SER A 170 -9.03 28.57 -3.18
N GLN A 171 -8.99 27.40 -2.54
CA GLN A 171 -9.64 27.20 -1.26
C GLN A 171 -8.91 27.94 -0.14
N PRO A 172 -9.62 28.43 0.89
CA PRO A 172 -9.00 29.04 2.05
C PRO A 172 -8.05 28.09 2.78
N GLY A 173 -7.01 28.63 3.42
CA GLY A 173 -6.05 27.85 4.20
C GLY A 173 -4.75 27.60 3.46
N ASP A 174 -4.00 26.61 3.93
CA ASP A 174 -2.74 26.21 3.30
C ASP A 174 -3.00 25.38 2.04
N PRO A 175 -2.55 25.84 0.86
CA PRO A 175 -2.77 25.12 -0.40
C PRO A 175 -2.10 23.75 -0.45
N VAL A 176 -0.98 23.54 0.28
CA VAL A 176 -0.33 22.22 0.35
C VAL A 176 -1.18 21.26 1.15
N GLU A 177 -1.71 21.69 2.28
CA GLU A 177 -2.61 20.89 3.11
C GLU A 177 -3.90 20.56 2.36
N ASN A 178 -4.50 21.54 1.67
CA ASN A 178 -5.68 21.33 0.82
C ASN A 178 -5.41 20.28 -0.26
N GLY A 179 -4.24 20.38 -0.91
CA GLY A 179 -3.79 19.42 -1.92
C GLY A 179 -3.58 18.01 -1.35
N VAL A 180 -2.97 17.88 -0.16
CA VAL A 180 -2.77 16.60 0.52
C VAL A 180 -4.10 15.93 0.80
N GLN A 181 -5.05 16.64 1.41
CA GLN A 181 -6.35 16.08 1.75
C GLN A 181 -7.17 15.72 0.50
N ALA A 182 -7.12 16.57 -0.54
CA ALA A 182 -7.78 16.28 -1.81
C ALA A 182 -7.19 15.03 -2.47
N ASN A 183 -5.86 14.88 -2.45
CA ASN A 183 -5.18 13.70 -2.98
C ASN A 183 -5.57 12.42 -2.22
N VAL A 184 -5.52 12.43 -0.90
CA VAL A 184 -5.94 11.28 -0.10
C VAL A 184 -7.35 10.82 -0.48
N ARG A 185 -8.31 11.75 -0.54
CA ARG A 185 -9.69 11.44 -0.96
C ARG A 185 -9.78 10.91 -2.39
N ALA A 186 -8.99 11.48 -3.31
CA ALA A 186 -8.98 11.05 -4.70
C ALA A 186 -8.42 9.63 -4.85
N GLN A 187 -7.35 9.30 -4.15
CA GLN A 187 -6.75 7.95 -4.22
C GLN A 187 -7.63 6.90 -3.54
N VAL A 188 -8.31 7.22 -2.43
CA VAL A 188 -9.32 6.33 -1.83
C VAL A 188 -10.42 5.98 -2.86
N ARG A 189 -10.93 6.97 -3.58
CA ARG A 189 -11.92 6.73 -4.64
C ARG A 189 -11.31 5.91 -5.79
N ALA A 190 -10.13 6.29 -6.26
CA ALA A 190 -9.47 5.63 -7.38
C ALA A 190 -9.22 4.13 -7.12
N LEU A 191 -8.88 3.74 -5.91
CA LEU A 191 -8.72 2.33 -5.51
C LEU A 191 -10.02 1.53 -5.70
N VAL A 192 -11.15 2.09 -5.27
CA VAL A 192 -12.44 1.42 -5.38
C VAL A 192 -12.98 1.46 -6.82
N ASP A 193 -12.85 2.61 -7.49
CA ASP A 193 -13.44 2.81 -8.83
C ASP A 193 -12.68 2.05 -9.93
N ARG A 194 -11.36 1.84 -9.76
CA ARG A 194 -10.51 1.21 -10.78
C ARG A 194 -10.28 -0.27 -10.56
N SER A 195 -10.53 -0.80 -9.35
CA SER A 195 -10.30 -2.20 -9.01
C SER A 195 -11.60 -2.91 -8.69
N HIS A 196 -11.95 -3.88 -9.53
CA HIS A 196 -13.10 -4.77 -9.27
C HIS A 196 -12.87 -5.63 -8.02
N ILE A 197 -11.64 -6.12 -7.80
CA ILE A 197 -11.26 -6.91 -6.61
C ILE A 197 -11.51 -6.11 -5.33
N ILE A 198 -11.02 -4.87 -5.27
CA ILE A 198 -11.20 -3.99 -4.11
C ILE A 198 -12.68 -3.66 -3.92
N ALA A 199 -13.39 -3.28 -5.00
CA ALA A 199 -14.79 -2.91 -4.94
C ALA A 199 -15.67 -4.05 -4.40
N GLU A 200 -15.47 -5.28 -4.88
CA GLU A 200 -16.21 -6.45 -4.40
C GLU A 200 -15.97 -6.73 -2.92
N ARG A 201 -14.72 -6.68 -2.47
CA ARG A 201 -14.36 -6.92 -1.07
C ARG A 201 -14.90 -5.82 -0.13
N VAL A 202 -14.90 -4.57 -0.60
CA VAL A 202 -15.53 -3.44 0.14
C VAL A 202 -17.04 -3.65 0.23
N HIS A 203 -17.69 -4.02 -0.88
CA HIS A 203 -19.13 -4.29 -0.89
C HIS A 203 -19.51 -5.46 0.03
N ALA A 204 -18.69 -6.51 0.06
CA ALA A 204 -18.87 -7.67 0.94
C ALA A 204 -18.58 -7.34 2.43
N GLY A 205 -18.04 -6.17 2.76
CA GLY A 205 -17.66 -5.78 4.11
C GLY A 205 -16.42 -6.50 4.66
N THR A 206 -15.67 -7.20 3.81
CA THR A 206 -14.43 -7.91 4.18
C THR A 206 -13.18 -7.07 4.04
N LEU A 207 -13.28 -5.93 3.37
CA LEU A 207 -12.22 -4.94 3.18
C LEU A 207 -12.72 -3.55 3.53
N GLN A 208 -11.87 -2.75 4.17
CA GLN A 208 -12.11 -1.31 4.37
C GLN A 208 -10.99 -0.52 3.69
N VAL A 209 -11.37 0.56 2.98
CA VAL A 209 -10.43 1.54 2.41
C VAL A 209 -10.64 2.86 3.14
N VAL A 210 -9.59 3.41 3.74
CA VAL A 210 -9.65 4.66 4.49
C VAL A 210 -8.57 5.63 4.04
N GLY A 211 -8.87 6.92 4.12
CA GLY A 211 -7.89 8.00 3.99
C GLY A 211 -7.38 8.44 5.35
N ALA A 212 -6.08 8.70 5.44
CA ALA A 212 -5.44 9.23 6.64
C ALA A 212 -4.39 10.29 6.28
N ARG A 213 -4.10 11.17 7.22
CA ARG A 213 -3.08 12.21 7.11
C ARG A 213 -2.16 12.15 8.33
N TYR A 214 -0.87 12.09 8.09
CA TYR A 214 0.17 12.16 9.13
C TYR A 214 0.66 13.58 9.32
N ASP A 215 0.69 14.03 10.55
CA ASP A 215 1.16 15.33 10.99
C ASP A 215 2.63 15.25 11.39
N LEU A 216 3.49 16.00 10.71
CA LEU A 216 4.95 15.96 10.92
C LEU A 216 5.40 16.65 12.22
N ASP A 217 4.58 17.51 12.80
CA ASP A 217 4.94 18.25 14.02
C ASP A 217 4.54 17.49 15.28
N THR A 218 3.41 16.75 15.20
CA THR A 218 2.85 16.03 16.35
C THR A 218 3.02 14.52 16.26
N ALA A 219 3.50 14.00 15.13
CA ALA A 219 3.57 12.57 14.81
C ALA A 219 2.20 11.85 14.84
N ARG A 220 1.07 12.57 14.79
CA ARG A 220 -0.26 11.98 14.86
C ARG A 220 -0.82 11.69 13.49
N VAL A 221 -1.54 10.58 13.39
CA VAL A 221 -2.35 10.22 12.23
C VAL A 221 -3.81 10.51 12.52
N THR A 222 -4.45 11.22 11.59
CA THR A 222 -5.89 11.53 11.64
C THR A 222 -6.59 11.02 10.39
N LEU A 223 -7.83 10.53 10.53
CA LEU A 223 -8.61 10.09 9.36
C LEU A 223 -9.09 11.29 8.55
N VAL A 224 -8.98 11.18 7.22
CA VAL A 224 -9.52 12.14 6.25
C VAL A 224 -10.90 11.67 5.82
N ARG A 225 -11.90 12.54 5.96
CA ARG A 225 -13.31 12.28 5.58
C ARG A 225 -13.62 12.81 4.19
#